data_96c21e25f55e60dc4d4aca105e1e8a8f
#
_entry.id   96c21e25f55e60dc4d4aca105e1e8a8f
#
_cell.length_a   1.000
_cell.length_b   1.000
_cell.length_c   1.000
_cell.angle_alpha   90.00
_cell.angle_beta   90.00
_cell.angle_gamma   90.00
#
_symmetry.space_group_name_H-M   'P 1'
#
loop_
_entity.id
_entity.type
_entity.pdbx_description
1 polymer ?
#
loop_
_entity_poly.entity_id
_entity_poly.type
_entity_poly.pdbx_seq_one_letter_code
_entity_poly.pdbx_strand_id
1 'polypeptide(L)'
;MPGCVITSRNYDYLLGGKDNYGSDREEAERVLAVYPPLKHMVRENRLFLSRPVSWLASMGIRQFLDIGSGLPTAQNTHEVAQAVDPVCRVVYADNDPVVLSHARALLSGNRVAVASGDLREPGGITGSAAVRELIRPDEPAAVILAMVMHFIDAGTAQRVTRELVDWLAPGSYLVISTASGDEETVASEMQSEYTASSTWNHPREVIRSFFAGTELIAPGLADAGVWLPGAATTTPAPKSIRVIAGIGRKP
;
A
#
# COMPACT_ATOMS: atom_id res chain seq x y z
N MET A 1 2.61 10.91 -24.25
CA MET A 1 3.59 10.14 -23.47
C MET A 1 3.03 10.11 -22.07
N PRO A 2 2.70 8.97 -21.47
CA PRO A 2 2.26 8.94 -20.09
C PRO A 2 3.45 9.32 -19.21
N GLY A 3 3.24 10.31 -18.39
CA GLY A 3 4.22 10.81 -17.47
C GLY A 3 4.50 9.86 -16.32
N CYS A 4 5.69 9.87 -15.73
CA CYS A 4 6.23 8.97 -14.73
C CYS A 4 5.72 9.23 -13.31
N VAL A 5 5.49 8.24 -12.55
CA VAL A 5 5.09 8.19 -11.12
C VAL A 5 6.35 7.99 -10.29
N ILE A 6 6.33 8.17 -8.95
CA ILE A 6 7.20 7.32 -8.14
C ILE A 6 6.80 5.90 -8.47
N THR A 7 7.45 5.39 -9.48
CA THR A 7 7.28 4.02 -9.90
C THR A 7 7.79 3.15 -8.75
N SER A 8 7.40 1.91 -8.75
CA SER A 8 8.03 0.92 -7.87
C SER A 8 9.56 0.97 -7.93
N ARG A 9 10.14 1.42 -9.05
CA ARG A 9 11.59 1.58 -9.26
C ARG A 9 12.18 2.80 -8.54
N ASN A 10 11.50 3.94 -8.53
CA ASN A 10 11.93 5.10 -7.72
C ASN A 10 11.84 4.74 -6.22
N TYR A 11 10.79 4.02 -5.82
CA TYR A 11 10.62 3.54 -4.45
C TYR A 11 11.75 2.58 -4.06
N ASP A 12 12.12 1.65 -4.96
CA ASP A 12 13.27 0.75 -4.81
C ASP A 12 14.57 1.53 -4.60
N TYR A 13 14.84 2.54 -5.45
CA TYR A 13 16.01 3.41 -5.31
C TYR A 13 16.03 4.13 -3.94
N LEU A 14 14.91 4.70 -3.52
CA LEU A 14 14.81 5.42 -2.24
C LEU A 14 15.05 4.50 -1.03
N LEU A 15 14.78 3.21 -1.16
CA LEU A 15 15.10 2.18 -0.17
C LEU A 15 16.55 1.68 -0.27
N GLY A 16 17.30 2.05 -1.30
CA GLY A 16 18.67 1.59 -1.56
C GLY A 16 18.75 0.28 -2.32
N GLY A 17 17.66 -0.11 -3.01
CA GLY A 17 17.60 -1.25 -3.91
C GLY A 17 18.39 -1.04 -5.21
N LYS A 18 18.41 -2.06 -6.06
CA LYS A 18 19.20 -2.08 -7.31
C LYS A 18 18.35 -2.33 -8.56
N ASP A 19 17.04 -2.55 -8.40
CA ASP A 19 16.12 -2.87 -9.49
C ASP A 19 15.49 -1.60 -10.09
N ASN A 20 16.36 -0.58 -10.34
CA ASN A 20 16.01 0.74 -10.85
C ASN A 20 16.96 1.16 -11.99
N TYR A 21 16.46 1.98 -12.91
CA TYR A 21 17.23 2.52 -14.03
C TYR A 21 17.78 3.93 -13.71
N GLY A 22 18.66 4.44 -14.61
CA GLY A 22 19.21 5.79 -14.49
C GLY A 22 18.14 6.88 -14.43
N SER A 23 17.12 6.77 -15.28
CA SER A 23 15.98 7.70 -15.31
C SER A 23 15.19 7.72 -14.00
N ASP A 24 14.98 6.55 -13.38
CA ASP A 24 14.26 6.44 -12.11
C ASP A 24 15.06 7.15 -10.98
N ARG A 25 16.38 6.97 -10.97
CA ARG A 25 17.26 7.64 -10.01
C ARG A 25 17.27 9.15 -10.17
N GLU A 26 17.41 9.63 -11.42
CA GLU A 26 17.39 11.06 -11.73
C GLU A 26 16.06 11.71 -11.30
N GLU A 27 14.95 11.04 -11.51
CA GLU A 27 13.65 11.52 -11.06
C GLU A 27 13.56 11.54 -9.53
N ALA A 28 13.94 10.45 -8.85
CA ALA A 28 13.94 10.39 -7.40
C ALA A 28 14.81 11.48 -6.77
N GLU A 29 15.98 11.77 -7.37
CA GLU A 29 16.88 12.86 -6.90
C GLU A 29 16.26 14.25 -7.11
N ARG A 30 15.53 14.50 -8.21
CA ARG A 30 14.79 15.76 -8.39
C ARG A 30 13.76 15.97 -7.28
N VAL A 31 13.00 14.93 -6.95
CA VAL A 31 12.00 15.00 -5.87
C VAL A 31 12.67 15.17 -4.50
N LEU A 32 13.79 14.48 -4.25
CA LEU A 32 14.57 14.66 -3.02
C LEU A 32 15.13 16.07 -2.86
N ALA A 33 15.46 16.75 -3.96
CA ALA A 33 15.93 18.14 -3.93
C ALA A 33 14.83 19.10 -3.44
N VAL A 34 13.57 18.85 -3.81
CA VAL A 34 12.39 19.61 -3.35
C VAL A 34 11.93 19.15 -1.95
N TYR A 35 11.95 17.85 -1.70
CA TYR A 35 11.48 17.28 -0.44
C TYR A 35 12.46 16.24 0.14
N PRO A 36 13.53 16.68 0.83
CA PRO A 36 14.54 15.78 1.43
C PRO A 36 13.97 14.71 2.39
N PRO A 37 12.86 14.94 3.14
CA PRO A 37 12.28 13.93 4.02
C PRO A 37 11.68 12.70 3.30
N LEU A 38 11.52 12.71 1.97
CA LEU A 38 10.91 11.62 1.20
C LEU A 38 11.54 10.25 1.51
N LYS A 39 12.86 10.19 1.58
CA LYS A 39 13.58 8.94 1.88
C LYS A 39 13.22 8.36 3.27
N HIS A 40 12.98 9.24 4.23
CA HIS A 40 12.51 8.84 5.56
C HIS A 40 11.07 8.33 5.51
N MET A 41 10.18 9.03 4.79
CA MET A 41 8.78 8.62 4.62
C MET A 41 8.64 7.23 4.00
N VAL A 42 9.43 6.95 2.96
CA VAL A 42 9.44 5.64 2.29
C VAL A 42 9.86 4.53 3.27
N ARG A 43 10.86 4.78 4.11
CA ARG A 43 11.29 3.84 5.17
C ARG A 43 10.23 3.67 6.25
N GLU A 44 9.61 4.74 6.72
CA GLU A 44 8.52 4.68 7.69
C GLU A 44 7.35 3.85 7.17
N ASN A 45 6.99 4.03 5.88
CA ASN A 45 5.96 3.21 5.26
C ASN A 45 6.33 1.73 5.21
N ARG A 46 7.57 1.41 4.89
CA ARG A 46 8.03 0.01 4.86
C ARG A 46 7.97 -0.65 6.24
N LEU A 47 8.39 0.09 7.26
CA LEU A 47 8.26 -0.36 8.66
C LEU A 47 6.79 -0.47 9.09
N PHE A 48 5.93 0.45 8.63
CA PHE A 48 4.49 0.34 8.87
C PHE A 48 3.94 -0.97 8.30
N LEU A 49 4.23 -1.29 7.05
CA LEU A 49 3.63 -2.46 6.38
C LEU A 49 3.89 -3.78 7.14
N SER A 50 5.08 -3.97 7.68
CA SER A 50 5.42 -5.19 8.42
C SER A 50 4.63 -5.36 9.73
N ARG A 51 4.28 -4.27 10.41
CA ARG A 51 3.57 -4.29 11.70
C ARG A 51 2.15 -4.82 11.60
N PRO A 52 1.24 -4.27 10.74
CA PRO A 52 -0.10 -4.82 10.57
C PRO A 52 -0.10 -6.24 10.02
N VAL A 53 0.79 -6.58 9.09
CA VAL A 53 0.87 -7.94 8.54
C VAL A 53 1.21 -8.95 9.64
N SER A 54 2.24 -8.69 10.45
CA SER A 54 2.61 -9.55 11.56
C SER A 54 1.49 -9.63 12.61
N TRP A 55 0.89 -8.49 12.96
CA TRP A 55 -0.20 -8.44 13.93
C TRP A 55 -1.43 -9.21 13.44
N LEU A 56 -1.87 -8.99 12.20
CA LEU A 56 -3.02 -9.69 11.62
C LEU A 56 -2.78 -11.20 11.52
N ALA A 57 -1.57 -11.62 11.12
CA ALA A 57 -1.19 -13.03 11.13
C ALA A 57 -1.26 -13.64 12.53
N SER A 58 -0.82 -12.91 13.57
CA SER A 58 -0.92 -13.35 14.97
C SER A 58 -2.37 -13.43 15.47
N MET A 59 -3.27 -12.61 14.91
CA MET A 59 -4.71 -12.64 15.20
C MET A 59 -5.49 -13.72 14.43
N GLY A 60 -4.80 -14.53 13.63
CA GLY A 60 -5.42 -15.64 12.91
C GLY A 60 -5.80 -15.32 11.45
N ILE A 61 -5.49 -14.17 10.91
CA ILE A 61 -5.65 -13.90 9.48
C ILE A 61 -4.62 -14.72 8.70
N ARG A 62 -5.08 -15.49 7.74
CA ARG A 62 -4.26 -16.43 6.95
C ARG A 62 -4.23 -16.10 5.46
N GLN A 63 -4.90 -15.04 5.05
CA GLN A 63 -5.06 -14.66 3.66
C GLN A 63 -4.78 -13.17 3.51
N PHE A 64 -3.88 -12.83 2.59
CA PHE A 64 -3.47 -11.45 2.32
C PHE A 64 -3.52 -11.19 0.82
N LEU A 65 -4.15 -10.09 0.42
CA LEU A 65 -4.17 -9.56 -0.94
C LEU A 65 -3.47 -8.20 -0.92
N ASP A 66 -2.26 -8.14 -1.48
CA ASP A 66 -1.43 -6.95 -1.52
C ASP A 66 -1.52 -6.32 -2.92
N ILE A 67 -2.24 -5.21 -3.04
CA ILE A 67 -2.56 -4.56 -4.31
C ILE A 67 -1.69 -3.31 -4.50
N GLY A 68 -1.03 -3.22 -5.66
CA GLY A 68 0.02 -2.24 -5.93
C GLY A 68 1.28 -2.59 -5.16
N SER A 69 1.63 -3.86 -5.15
CA SER A 69 2.70 -4.41 -4.33
C SER A 69 4.09 -3.84 -4.64
N GLY A 70 4.28 -3.30 -5.83
CA GLY A 70 5.58 -2.80 -6.28
C GLY A 70 6.64 -3.89 -6.44
N LEU A 71 7.89 -3.48 -6.64
CA LEU A 71 9.01 -4.42 -6.74
C LEU A 71 9.22 -5.16 -5.42
N PRO A 72 9.50 -6.48 -5.47
CA PRO A 72 9.87 -7.24 -4.29
C PRO A 72 11.11 -6.65 -3.61
N THR A 73 11.02 -6.48 -2.29
CA THR A 73 12.12 -5.95 -1.46
C THR A 73 12.32 -6.86 -0.25
N ALA A 74 13.23 -6.54 0.65
CA ALA A 74 13.32 -7.24 1.93
C ALA A 74 12.01 -7.03 2.75
N GLN A 75 11.59 -8.08 3.49
CA GLN A 75 10.34 -8.09 4.28
C GLN A 75 9.07 -7.95 3.41
N ASN A 76 8.99 -8.75 2.35
CA ASN A 76 7.76 -8.87 1.59
C ASN A 76 6.60 -9.36 2.47
N THR A 77 5.37 -9.04 2.11
CA THR A 77 4.17 -9.39 2.87
C THR A 77 4.11 -10.87 3.25
N HIS A 78 4.47 -11.78 2.31
CA HIS A 78 4.48 -13.23 2.61
C HIS A 78 5.58 -13.62 3.60
N GLU A 79 6.76 -13.02 3.52
CA GLU A 79 7.86 -13.32 4.45
C GLU A 79 7.47 -12.94 5.88
N VAL A 80 6.85 -11.77 6.05
CA VAL A 80 6.38 -11.29 7.35
C VAL A 80 5.23 -12.16 7.88
N ALA A 81 4.22 -12.45 7.05
CA ALA A 81 3.07 -13.25 7.45
C ALA A 81 3.46 -14.70 7.78
N GLN A 82 4.28 -15.32 6.93
CA GLN A 82 4.73 -16.71 7.09
C GLN A 82 5.77 -16.89 8.19
N ALA A 83 6.50 -15.84 8.59
CA ALA A 83 7.33 -15.86 9.78
C ALA A 83 6.49 -16.01 11.08
N VAL A 84 5.24 -15.53 11.08
CA VAL A 84 4.29 -15.69 12.19
C VAL A 84 3.55 -17.03 12.07
N ASP A 85 3.01 -17.33 10.90
CA ASP A 85 2.36 -18.60 10.62
C ASP A 85 2.63 -19.06 9.17
N PRO A 86 3.35 -20.18 9.00
CA PRO A 86 3.74 -20.69 7.69
C PRO A 86 2.58 -21.08 6.75
N VAL A 87 1.35 -21.17 7.27
CA VAL A 87 0.16 -21.47 6.43
C VAL A 87 -0.42 -20.23 5.76
N CYS A 88 0.08 -19.03 6.06
CA CYS A 88 -0.38 -17.80 5.43
C CYS A 88 -0.21 -17.84 3.91
N ARG A 89 -1.25 -17.38 3.22
CA ARG A 89 -1.33 -17.28 1.76
C ARG A 89 -1.31 -15.82 1.36
N VAL A 90 -0.55 -15.47 0.34
CA VAL A 90 -0.42 -14.08 -0.13
C VAL A 90 -0.57 -14.03 -1.63
N VAL A 91 -1.44 -13.15 -2.10
CA VAL A 91 -1.52 -12.79 -3.52
C VAL A 91 -1.04 -11.35 -3.68
N TYR A 92 -0.06 -11.16 -4.53
CA TYR A 92 0.43 -9.85 -4.96
C TYR A 92 -0.26 -9.45 -6.23
N ALA A 93 -0.77 -8.23 -6.31
CA ALA A 93 -1.39 -7.69 -7.51
C ALA A 93 -0.74 -6.37 -7.92
N ASP A 94 -0.43 -6.23 -9.19
CA ASP A 94 0.12 -4.99 -9.75
C ASP A 94 -0.30 -4.86 -11.22
N ASN A 95 -0.21 -3.63 -11.78
CA ASN A 95 -0.48 -3.38 -13.19
C ASN A 95 0.80 -3.14 -14.00
N ASP A 96 1.98 -2.98 -13.34
CA ASP A 96 3.26 -2.79 -14.03
C ASP A 96 3.84 -4.15 -14.49
N PRO A 97 4.03 -4.37 -15.80
CA PRO A 97 4.61 -5.62 -16.32
C PRO A 97 6.00 -5.93 -15.76
N VAL A 98 6.79 -4.90 -15.42
CA VAL A 98 8.13 -5.07 -14.83
C VAL A 98 8.00 -5.63 -13.42
N VAL A 99 7.12 -5.04 -12.59
CA VAL A 99 6.80 -5.54 -11.25
C VAL A 99 6.33 -6.99 -11.31
N LEU A 100 5.39 -7.29 -12.20
CA LEU A 100 4.85 -8.64 -12.38
C LEU A 100 5.92 -9.66 -12.78
N SER A 101 6.88 -9.25 -13.61
CA SER A 101 7.99 -10.10 -14.02
C SER A 101 8.92 -10.44 -12.85
N HIS A 102 9.32 -9.42 -12.08
CA HIS A 102 10.14 -9.58 -10.87
C HIS A 102 9.41 -10.40 -9.80
N ALA A 103 8.14 -10.08 -9.56
CA ALA A 103 7.33 -10.81 -8.59
C ALA A 103 7.25 -12.31 -8.92
N ARG A 104 6.99 -12.67 -10.19
CA ARG A 104 6.96 -14.08 -10.63
C ARG A 104 8.31 -14.78 -10.53
N ALA A 105 9.42 -14.06 -10.70
CA ALA A 105 10.76 -14.62 -10.61
C ALA A 105 11.23 -14.82 -9.15
N LEU A 106 10.88 -13.90 -8.26
CA LEU A 106 11.43 -13.82 -6.91
C LEU A 106 10.46 -14.31 -5.82
N LEU A 107 9.15 -14.17 -6.04
CA LEU A 107 8.14 -14.57 -5.07
C LEU A 107 7.64 -15.99 -5.43
N SER A 108 8.34 -17.00 -4.94
CA SER A 108 8.01 -18.40 -5.21
C SER A 108 7.57 -19.13 -3.94
N GLY A 109 6.58 -20.02 -4.07
CA GLY A 109 6.08 -20.86 -2.98
C GLY A 109 4.65 -21.29 -3.23
N ASN A 110 4.24 -22.42 -2.66
CA ASN A 110 2.89 -23.00 -2.83
C ASN A 110 1.76 -22.13 -2.25
N ARG A 111 2.09 -21.03 -1.56
CA ARG A 111 1.14 -20.13 -0.87
C ARG A 111 1.33 -18.68 -1.28
N VAL A 112 2.04 -18.44 -2.38
CA VAL A 112 2.28 -17.11 -2.94
C VAL A 112 1.90 -17.13 -4.40
N ALA A 113 1.12 -16.15 -4.85
CA ALA A 113 0.75 -16.00 -6.23
C ALA A 113 0.80 -14.54 -6.66
N VAL A 114 0.86 -14.31 -7.98
CA VAL A 114 0.93 -12.98 -8.58
C VAL A 114 -0.22 -12.82 -9.56
N ALA A 115 -1.02 -11.78 -9.36
CA ALA A 115 -2.11 -11.37 -10.24
C ALA A 115 -1.72 -10.10 -11.02
N SER A 116 -2.10 -10.04 -12.29
CA SER A 116 -2.09 -8.79 -13.05
C SER A 116 -3.43 -8.10 -12.91
N GLY A 117 -3.46 -6.81 -12.57
CA GLY A 117 -4.69 -6.05 -12.50
C GLY A 117 -4.47 -4.61 -12.08
N ASP A 118 -5.43 -3.77 -12.44
CA ASP A 118 -5.44 -2.35 -12.09
C ASP A 118 -6.33 -2.12 -10.84
N LEU A 119 -5.81 -1.39 -9.86
CA LEU A 119 -6.56 -1.05 -8.65
C LEU A 119 -7.88 -0.33 -8.97
N ARG A 120 -7.94 0.43 -10.06
CA ARG A 120 -9.16 1.11 -10.52
C ARG A 120 -10.28 0.16 -10.93
N GLU A 121 -9.94 -1.12 -11.19
CA GLU A 121 -10.88 -2.19 -11.56
C GLU A 121 -10.71 -3.39 -10.61
N PRO A 122 -11.03 -3.23 -9.30
CA PRO A 122 -10.73 -4.25 -8.28
C PRO A 122 -11.40 -5.60 -8.55
N GLY A 123 -12.54 -5.61 -9.24
CA GLY A 123 -13.22 -6.84 -9.66
C GLY A 123 -12.37 -7.71 -10.59
N GLY A 124 -11.51 -7.10 -11.42
CA GLY A 124 -10.54 -7.84 -12.25
C GLY A 124 -9.47 -8.54 -11.42
N ILE A 125 -9.03 -7.90 -10.32
CA ILE A 125 -8.04 -8.48 -9.39
C ILE A 125 -8.69 -9.60 -8.57
N THR A 126 -9.80 -9.32 -7.89
CA THR A 126 -10.49 -10.28 -7.02
C THR A 126 -11.05 -11.49 -7.79
N GLY A 127 -11.42 -11.29 -9.06
CA GLY A 127 -11.85 -12.33 -9.99
C GLY A 127 -10.71 -13.08 -10.70
N SER A 128 -9.44 -12.73 -10.46
CA SER A 128 -8.29 -13.38 -11.12
C SER A 128 -8.13 -14.84 -10.68
N ALA A 129 -7.49 -15.66 -11.51
CA ALA A 129 -7.21 -17.05 -11.17
C ALA A 129 -6.36 -17.19 -9.90
N ALA A 130 -5.34 -16.34 -9.75
CA ALA A 130 -4.45 -16.33 -8.59
C ALA A 130 -5.20 -16.06 -7.27
N VAL A 131 -6.13 -15.09 -7.28
CA VAL A 131 -6.95 -14.80 -6.08
C VAL A 131 -7.89 -15.95 -5.79
N ARG A 132 -8.62 -16.47 -6.79
CA ARG A 132 -9.55 -17.61 -6.61
C ARG A 132 -8.88 -18.90 -6.12
N GLU A 133 -7.60 -19.09 -6.45
CA GLU A 133 -6.83 -20.25 -6.02
C GLU A 133 -6.40 -20.15 -4.54
N LEU A 134 -5.95 -18.97 -4.10
CA LEU A 134 -5.34 -18.81 -2.78
C LEU A 134 -6.23 -18.11 -1.74
N ILE A 135 -7.17 -17.28 -2.16
CA ILE A 135 -8.04 -16.52 -1.27
C ILE A 135 -9.45 -17.13 -1.29
N ARG A 136 -9.94 -17.51 -0.14
CA ARG A 136 -11.32 -17.98 0.05
C ARG A 136 -12.20 -16.81 0.46
N PRO A 137 -13.21 -16.43 -0.32
CA PRO A 137 -13.99 -15.23 -0.07
C PRO A 137 -14.90 -15.33 1.17
N ASP A 138 -15.12 -16.54 1.69
CA ASP A 138 -15.93 -16.84 2.88
C ASP A 138 -15.09 -16.86 4.18
N GLU A 139 -13.78 -16.78 4.10
CA GLU A 139 -12.86 -16.70 5.24
C GLU A 139 -12.30 -15.28 5.40
N PRO A 140 -12.05 -14.80 6.64
CA PRO A 140 -11.43 -13.50 6.85
C PRO A 140 -10.09 -13.35 6.14
N ALA A 141 -9.90 -12.21 5.48
CA ALA A 141 -8.68 -11.86 4.74
C ALA A 141 -8.25 -10.42 5.05
N ALA A 142 -7.02 -10.08 4.71
CA ALA A 142 -6.53 -8.69 4.74
C ALA A 142 -6.24 -8.21 3.32
N VAL A 143 -6.84 -7.09 2.94
CA VAL A 143 -6.47 -6.34 1.73
C VAL A 143 -5.53 -5.21 2.13
N ILE A 144 -4.42 -5.10 1.42
CA ILE A 144 -3.36 -4.11 1.66
C ILE A 144 -3.29 -3.18 0.46
N LEU A 145 -3.36 -1.87 0.73
CA LEU A 145 -3.25 -0.76 -0.22
C LEU A 145 -2.16 0.19 0.29
N ALA A 146 -0.89 -0.22 0.15
CA ALA A 146 0.24 0.51 0.69
C ALA A 146 0.85 1.46 -0.34
N MET A 147 0.77 2.77 -0.10
CA MET A 147 1.31 3.83 -0.98
C MET A 147 0.78 3.77 -2.42
N VAL A 148 -0.49 3.44 -2.59
CA VAL A 148 -1.14 3.38 -3.92
C VAL A 148 -2.33 4.33 -4.05
N MET A 149 -2.95 4.74 -2.95
CA MET A 149 -4.19 5.53 -2.98
C MET A 149 -4.01 6.94 -3.56
N HIS A 150 -2.82 7.52 -3.42
CA HIS A 150 -2.50 8.83 -3.99
C HIS A 150 -2.32 8.82 -5.53
N PHE A 151 -2.44 7.66 -6.19
CA PHE A 151 -2.43 7.54 -7.65
C PHE A 151 -3.82 7.55 -8.28
N ILE A 152 -4.87 7.63 -7.48
CA ILE A 152 -6.26 7.68 -7.94
C ILE A 152 -7.01 8.81 -7.22
N ASP A 153 -7.95 9.43 -7.92
CA ASP A 153 -8.76 10.51 -7.33
C ASP A 153 -9.64 10.01 -6.19
N ALA A 154 -10.12 10.94 -5.36
CA ALA A 154 -10.88 10.62 -4.16
C ALA A 154 -12.17 9.82 -4.45
N GLY A 155 -12.88 10.13 -5.52
CA GLY A 155 -14.11 9.42 -5.91
C GLY A 155 -13.83 7.99 -6.33
N THR A 156 -12.79 7.79 -7.14
CA THR A 156 -12.30 6.45 -7.54
C THR A 156 -11.82 5.68 -6.32
N ALA A 157 -11.04 6.31 -5.43
CA ALA A 157 -10.53 5.68 -4.22
C ALA A 157 -11.65 5.17 -3.30
N GLN A 158 -12.69 5.99 -3.08
CA GLN A 158 -13.87 5.61 -2.29
C GLN A 158 -14.65 4.46 -2.93
N ARG A 159 -14.82 4.46 -4.25
CA ARG A 159 -15.48 3.36 -4.98
C ARG A 159 -14.68 2.07 -4.84
N VAL A 160 -13.40 2.11 -5.11
CA VAL A 160 -12.48 0.95 -5.06
C VAL A 160 -12.46 0.33 -3.66
N THR A 161 -12.28 1.14 -2.62
CA THR A 161 -12.24 0.62 -1.24
C THR A 161 -13.57 0.03 -0.82
N ARG A 162 -14.70 0.61 -1.25
CA ARG A 162 -16.03 0.04 -1.00
C ARG A 162 -16.19 -1.31 -1.68
N GLU A 163 -15.85 -1.44 -2.96
CA GLU A 163 -15.92 -2.72 -3.68
C GLU A 163 -15.05 -3.80 -3.02
N LEU A 164 -13.85 -3.43 -2.56
CA LEU A 164 -12.97 -4.36 -1.84
C LEU A 164 -13.55 -4.77 -0.48
N VAL A 165 -14.12 -3.81 0.27
CA VAL A 165 -14.77 -4.11 1.56
C VAL A 165 -16.01 -4.98 1.33
N ASP A 166 -16.80 -4.73 0.30
CA ASP A 166 -17.99 -5.54 -0.03
C ASP A 166 -17.59 -6.99 -0.37
N TRP A 167 -16.48 -7.16 -1.09
CA TRP A 167 -15.94 -8.47 -1.45
C TRP A 167 -15.41 -9.27 -0.25
N LEU A 168 -14.87 -8.62 0.79
CA LEU A 168 -14.30 -9.26 1.98
C LEU A 168 -15.36 -9.92 2.85
N ALA A 169 -15.04 -11.06 3.49
CA ALA A 169 -15.87 -11.66 4.53
C ALA A 169 -15.91 -10.80 5.82
N PRO A 170 -16.94 -10.91 6.66
CA PRO A 170 -16.93 -10.36 8.02
C PRO A 170 -15.68 -10.81 8.80
N GLY A 171 -15.13 -9.92 9.63
CA GLY A 171 -13.88 -10.16 10.35
C GLY A 171 -12.60 -9.93 9.54
N SER A 172 -12.72 -9.54 8.27
CA SER A 172 -11.61 -9.17 7.40
C SER A 172 -11.09 -7.76 7.70
N TYR A 173 -9.95 -7.42 7.09
CA TYR A 173 -9.28 -6.15 7.33
C TYR A 173 -8.90 -5.43 6.03
N LEU A 174 -8.99 -4.10 6.07
CA LEU A 174 -8.46 -3.20 5.06
C LEU A 174 -7.31 -2.41 5.67
N VAL A 175 -6.11 -2.54 5.10
CA VAL A 175 -4.89 -1.84 5.51
C VAL A 175 -4.55 -0.80 4.46
N ILE A 176 -4.49 0.46 4.83
CA ILE A 176 -4.15 1.55 3.90
C ILE A 176 -3.00 2.37 4.46
N SER A 177 -2.04 2.70 3.60
CA SER A 177 -1.13 3.83 3.80
C SER A 177 -1.10 4.68 2.54
N THR A 178 -1.02 6.00 2.69
CA THR A 178 -0.97 6.94 1.57
C THR A 178 -0.23 8.21 1.95
N ALA A 179 0.43 8.82 0.95
CA ALA A 179 0.99 10.15 1.13
C ALA A 179 -0.14 11.18 1.29
N SER A 180 0.05 12.12 2.20
CA SER A 180 -0.86 13.23 2.46
C SER A 180 -0.05 14.46 2.88
N GLY A 181 -0.34 15.62 2.29
CA GLY A 181 0.27 16.89 2.62
C GLY A 181 -0.71 17.82 3.33
N ASP A 182 -0.23 18.46 4.40
CA ASP A 182 -1.01 19.47 5.13
C ASP A 182 -0.87 20.87 4.47
N GLU A 183 0.21 21.09 3.70
CA GLU A 183 0.48 22.33 2.98
C GLU A 183 0.31 22.10 1.47
N GLU A 184 -0.65 22.81 0.89
CA GLU A 184 -1.00 22.71 -0.53
C GLU A 184 0.21 23.08 -1.43
N THR A 185 1.06 23.99 -0.99
CA THR A 185 2.24 24.46 -1.74
C THR A 185 3.28 23.36 -1.92
N VAL A 186 3.69 22.68 -0.84
CA VAL A 186 4.72 21.62 -0.90
C VAL A 186 4.18 20.39 -1.62
N ALA A 187 2.91 20.04 -1.38
CA ALA A 187 2.25 18.97 -2.11
C ALA A 187 2.18 19.26 -3.62
N SER A 188 1.88 20.52 -4.00
CA SER A 188 1.85 20.98 -5.38
C SER A 188 3.24 21.02 -6.03
N GLU A 189 4.26 21.46 -5.31
CA GLU A 189 5.65 21.47 -5.80
C GLU A 189 6.15 20.04 -6.05
N MET A 190 5.93 19.13 -5.09
CA MET A 190 6.25 17.71 -5.31
C MET A 190 5.47 17.14 -6.49
N GLN A 191 4.19 17.45 -6.61
CA GLN A 191 3.37 16.97 -7.73
C GLN A 191 3.86 17.51 -9.08
N SER A 192 4.41 18.74 -9.13
CA SER A 192 4.97 19.30 -10.37
C SER A 192 6.27 18.63 -10.80
N GLU A 193 7.09 18.18 -9.86
CA GLU A 193 8.31 17.42 -10.12
C GLU A 193 8.06 15.95 -10.49
N TYR A 194 6.91 15.43 -10.06
CA TYR A 194 6.41 14.13 -10.53
C TYR A 194 5.78 14.28 -11.92
N THR A 195 6.58 14.22 -12.96
CA THR A 195 6.11 14.34 -14.35
C THR A 195 5.43 13.10 -14.90
N ALA A 196 5.36 12.06 -14.13
CA ALA A 196 5.11 10.70 -14.57
C ALA A 196 3.71 10.16 -14.37
N SER A 197 2.94 10.63 -13.40
CA SER A 197 1.50 10.40 -13.29
C SER A 197 0.82 11.49 -12.48
N SER A 198 -0.49 11.60 -12.67
CA SER A 198 -1.32 12.41 -11.79
C SER A 198 -1.28 11.81 -10.39
N THR A 199 -0.84 12.57 -9.41
CA THR A 199 -0.98 12.24 -8.00
C THR A 199 -2.04 13.13 -7.39
N TRP A 200 -2.77 12.62 -6.42
CA TRP A 200 -3.78 13.35 -5.67
C TRP A 200 -3.38 13.44 -4.21
N ASN A 201 -3.37 14.66 -3.68
CA ASN A 201 -3.27 14.87 -2.25
C ASN A 201 -4.64 14.62 -1.61
N HIS A 202 -4.72 13.61 -0.74
CA HIS A 202 -5.94 13.30 0.00
C HIS A 202 -5.86 13.87 1.43
N PRO A 203 -6.70 14.87 1.76
CA PRO A 203 -6.84 15.31 3.15
C PRO A 203 -7.26 14.15 4.07
N ARG A 204 -6.96 14.29 5.36
CA ARG A 204 -7.20 13.24 6.38
C ARG A 204 -8.66 12.77 6.43
N GLU A 205 -9.62 13.66 6.22
CA GLU A 205 -11.06 13.34 6.18
C GLU A 205 -11.40 12.46 4.97
N VAL A 206 -10.77 12.75 3.82
CA VAL A 206 -10.93 11.94 2.61
C VAL A 206 -10.32 10.56 2.82
N ILE A 207 -9.11 10.48 3.42
CA ILE A 207 -8.49 9.18 3.75
C ILE A 207 -9.38 8.38 4.72
N ARG A 208 -10.02 9.05 5.70
CA ARG A 208 -10.98 8.41 6.59
C ARG A 208 -12.15 7.77 5.85
N SER A 209 -12.63 8.40 4.79
CA SER A 209 -13.75 7.90 3.98
C SER A 209 -13.42 6.61 3.20
N PHE A 210 -12.13 6.32 2.97
CA PHE A 210 -11.68 5.06 2.34
C PHE A 210 -11.94 3.84 3.22
N PHE A 211 -12.19 4.04 4.51
CA PHE A 211 -12.53 3.00 5.48
C PHE A 211 -14.05 2.83 5.70
N ALA A 212 -14.89 3.41 4.82
CA ALA A 212 -16.33 3.24 4.91
C ALA A 212 -16.73 1.76 4.91
N GLY A 213 -17.63 1.37 5.82
CA GLY A 213 -18.04 -0.03 6.03
C GLY A 213 -17.08 -0.85 6.90
N THR A 214 -16.07 -0.20 7.50
CA THR A 214 -15.17 -0.83 8.47
C THR A 214 -15.10 -0.05 9.78
N GLU A 215 -14.68 -0.72 10.84
CA GLU A 215 -14.35 -0.12 12.13
C GLU A 215 -12.84 0.12 12.21
N LEU A 216 -12.42 1.40 12.34
CA LEU A 216 -11.00 1.72 12.46
C LEU A 216 -10.43 1.16 13.77
N ILE A 217 -9.36 0.39 13.66
CA ILE A 217 -8.58 -0.10 14.78
C ILE A 217 -7.76 1.04 15.40
N ALA A 218 -7.73 1.13 16.74
CA ALA A 218 -6.89 2.09 17.42
C ALA A 218 -5.41 1.98 16.98
N PRO A 219 -4.72 3.08 16.75
CA PRO A 219 -5.05 4.47 17.05
C PRO A 219 -5.96 5.18 16.03
N GLY A 220 -6.55 4.46 15.08
CA GLY A 220 -7.26 5.03 13.94
C GLY A 220 -6.29 5.45 12.85
N LEU A 221 -6.50 6.61 12.22
CA LEU A 221 -5.53 7.17 11.29
C LEU A 221 -4.38 7.81 12.05
N ALA A 222 -3.16 7.46 11.73
CA ALA A 222 -1.95 8.04 12.31
C ALA A 222 -0.80 8.09 11.29
N ASP A 223 0.29 8.78 11.62
CA ASP A 223 1.51 8.71 10.82
C ASP A 223 2.05 7.27 10.82
N ALA A 224 2.42 6.78 9.65
CA ALA A 224 2.88 5.41 9.45
C ALA A 224 4.07 5.04 10.37
N GLY A 225 4.98 5.97 10.61
CA GLY A 225 6.15 5.75 11.46
C GLY A 225 5.82 5.40 12.91
N VAL A 226 4.70 5.93 13.44
CA VAL A 226 4.26 5.73 14.84
C VAL A 226 3.03 4.83 14.97
N TRP A 227 2.45 4.39 13.85
CA TRP A 227 1.26 3.55 13.88
C TRP A 227 1.56 2.16 14.47
N LEU A 228 0.90 1.82 15.56
CA LEU A 228 0.97 0.51 16.23
C LEU A 228 -0.45 0.08 16.62
N PRO A 229 -0.82 -1.21 16.40
CA PRO A 229 -2.13 -1.71 16.79
C PRO A 229 -2.40 -1.52 18.28
N GLY A 230 -3.56 -0.95 18.62
CA GLY A 230 -3.96 -0.75 20.01
C GLY A 230 -3.27 0.41 20.73
N ALA A 231 -2.37 1.13 20.08
CA ALA A 231 -1.73 2.31 20.68
C ALA A 231 -2.76 3.44 20.92
N ALA A 232 -2.46 4.31 21.90
CA ALA A 232 -3.23 5.52 22.09
C ALA A 232 -3.08 6.43 20.85
N THR A 233 -4.15 7.15 20.51
CA THR A 233 -4.09 8.14 19.43
C THR A 233 -3.12 9.25 19.83
N THR A 234 -2.11 9.47 18.99
CA THR A 234 -1.15 10.57 19.14
C THR A 234 -1.52 11.69 18.17
N THR A 235 -1.36 12.94 18.62
CA THR A 235 -1.43 14.09 17.72
C THR A 235 -0.11 14.14 16.95
N PRO A 236 -0.12 14.01 15.62
CA PRO A 236 1.11 14.09 14.83
C PRO A 236 1.77 15.46 14.99
N ALA A 237 3.09 15.48 14.99
CA ALA A 237 3.81 16.74 14.84
C ALA A 237 3.51 17.37 13.47
N PRO A 238 3.46 18.70 13.36
CA PRO A 238 3.29 19.37 12.07
C PRO A 238 4.39 18.93 11.09
N LYS A 239 3.99 18.34 9.97
CA LYS A 239 4.87 18.00 8.85
C LYS A 239 4.18 18.44 7.57
N SER A 240 4.92 18.98 6.63
CA SER A 240 4.35 19.42 5.34
C SER A 240 3.77 18.25 4.54
N ILE A 241 4.43 17.10 4.53
CA ILE A 241 3.96 15.85 3.92
C ILE A 241 4.26 14.69 4.87
N ARG A 242 3.36 13.72 4.91
CA ARG A 242 3.47 12.52 5.75
C ARG A 242 2.87 11.29 5.04
N VAL A 243 3.15 10.12 5.56
CA VAL A 243 2.40 8.92 5.23
C VAL A 243 1.35 8.71 6.32
N ILE A 244 0.08 8.85 5.96
CA ILE A 244 -1.04 8.52 6.83
C ILE A 244 -1.39 7.06 6.65
N ALA A 245 -1.57 6.37 7.75
CA ALA A 245 -1.87 4.94 7.77
C ALA A 245 -3.03 4.61 8.69
N GLY A 246 -3.73 3.52 8.39
CA GLY A 246 -4.83 3.00 9.20
C GLY A 246 -5.16 1.56 8.85
N ILE A 247 -5.89 0.90 9.77
CA ILE A 247 -6.49 -0.41 9.56
C ILE A 247 -7.96 -0.31 9.93
N GLY A 248 -8.83 -0.81 9.04
CA GLY A 248 -10.25 -0.98 9.27
C GLY A 248 -10.60 -2.46 9.33
N ARG A 249 -11.41 -2.86 10.31
CA ARG A 249 -12.00 -4.22 10.42
C ARG A 249 -13.41 -4.20 9.86
N LYS A 250 -13.72 -5.11 8.95
CA LYS A 250 -15.11 -5.36 8.53
C LYS A 250 -15.87 -6.05 9.67
N PRO A 251 -17.01 -5.51 10.12
CA PRO A 251 -17.83 -6.11 11.18
C PRO A 251 -18.40 -7.47 10.79
#